data_65f638c1c3bc430f7e44b4938ab33e5c
#
_entry.id   65f638c1c3bc430f7e44b4938ab33e5c
#
_cell.length_a   1.000
_cell.length_b   1.000
_cell.length_c   1.000
_cell.angle_alpha   90.00
_cell.angle_beta   90.00
_cell.angle_gamma   90.00
#
_symmetry.space_group_name_H-M   'P 1'
#
loop_
_entity.id
_entity.type
_entity.pdbx_description
1 polymer ?
#
loop_
_entity_poly.entity_id
_entity_poly.type
_entity_poly.pdbx_seq_one_letter_code
_entity_poly.pdbx_strand_id
1 'polypeptide(L)'
;DTPWDLYDSFLDKHNTPAGDKLIINFVRTEESFAYNDLLKYSIFENAIQTDEKWKDIKVLIVGMNERNLEMLKAVLHLGQMPGYRLTVMVLDESDGRKRLRAKLPEVYDECKTEGDAIYRLIYIENVDMEVLEAVENDYPDFTFAFVNAGNDLKNTGIAVRLNEMCLRKGRKDGYRIQVNIEDQKICRSWDSDITERMDFVGDIKTIYAHDFITMSDIEKGAIAIHEVRYPEGTDKYRSWVSYCNNEYNRHSVYARTLSFKHKVKIIHDMYDPNDEFKGTEKEFEIYRVTKTYRIWKIYEHMRWNMYTRTRGFVLADKALLDENGRVDKKTRSAARVHHDLIHYSKLPKEDQDKDALELTPEIVKILRDI
;
A
#
# COMPACT_ATOMS: atom_id res chain seq x y z
N ASP A 1 20.05 2.65 -0.91
CA ASP A 1 19.10 2.33 0.16
C ASP A 1 19.84 2.23 1.49
N THR A 2 19.70 3.25 2.32
CA THR A 2 20.25 3.21 3.68
C THR A 2 19.38 2.25 4.50
N PRO A 3 19.97 1.28 5.20
CA PRO A 3 19.22 0.37 6.04
C PRO A 3 18.39 1.12 7.10
N TRP A 4 17.19 0.64 7.39
CA TRP A 4 16.30 1.20 8.41
C TRP A 4 16.97 1.39 9.76
N ASP A 5 17.85 0.45 10.14
CA ASP A 5 18.56 0.48 11.43
C ASP A 5 19.50 1.69 11.56
N LEU A 6 20.06 2.19 10.45
CA LEU A 6 20.87 3.40 10.48
C LEU A 6 20.00 4.66 10.70
N TYR A 7 18.82 4.71 10.08
CA TYR A 7 17.86 5.78 10.33
C TYR A 7 17.34 5.75 11.76
N ASP A 8 16.92 4.59 12.25
CA ASP A 8 16.45 4.43 13.63
C ASP A 8 17.52 4.83 14.63
N SER A 9 18.76 4.38 14.45
CA SER A 9 19.87 4.74 15.31
C SER A 9 20.17 6.24 15.32
N PHE A 10 20.07 6.89 14.16
CA PHE A 10 20.24 8.32 14.03
C PHE A 10 19.11 9.08 14.74
N LEU A 11 17.86 8.69 14.52
CA LEU A 11 16.68 9.30 15.13
C LEU A 11 16.68 9.13 16.65
N ASP A 12 16.98 7.93 17.16
CA ASP A 12 17.07 7.69 18.59
C ASP A 12 18.11 8.59 19.28
N LYS A 13 19.21 8.88 18.58
CA LYS A 13 20.26 9.77 19.11
C LYS A 13 19.87 11.24 19.12
N HIS A 14 19.15 11.70 18.09
CA HIS A 14 18.88 13.12 17.87
C HIS A 14 17.48 13.57 18.33
N ASN A 15 16.50 12.68 18.38
CA ASN A 15 15.13 12.98 18.79
C ASN A 15 14.80 12.53 20.22
N THR A 16 15.80 12.49 21.12
CA THR A 16 15.55 12.13 22.52
C THR A 16 14.84 13.25 23.27
N PRO A 17 13.90 12.94 24.20
CA PRO A 17 13.13 13.95 24.93
C PRO A 17 13.95 14.89 25.81
N ALA A 18 15.22 14.57 26.10
CA ALA A 18 16.00 15.17 27.15
C ALA A 18 16.76 16.47 26.78
N GLY A 19 16.69 16.97 25.53
CA GLY A 19 17.46 18.16 25.28
C GLY A 19 17.39 18.85 23.93
N ASP A 20 17.12 18.19 22.86
CA ASP A 20 17.17 18.82 21.54
C ASP A 20 15.80 19.34 21.11
N LYS A 21 15.75 20.65 20.80
CA LYS A 21 14.57 21.29 20.21
C LYS A 21 14.39 20.96 18.71
N LEU A 22 15.30 20.19 18.11
CA LEU A 22 15.29 19.83 16.71
C LEU A 22 14.71 18.43 16.53
N ILE A 23 13.58 18.35 15.84
CA ILE A 23 13.00 17.09 15.39
C ILE A 23 13.44 16.85 13.95
N ILE A 24 14.11 15.73 13.71
CA ILE A 24 14.58 15.34 12.38
C ILE A 24 13.70 14.20 11.85
N ASN A 25 13.10 14.43 10.69
CA ASN A 25 12.34 13.42 9.97
C ASN A 25 13.02 13.14 8.64
N PHE A 26 13.23 11.86 8.35
CA PHE A 26 13.65 11.43 7.02
C PHE A 26 12.43 11.28 6.13
N VAL A 27 12.53 11.80 4.91
CA VAL A 27 11.49 11.70 3.89
C VAL A 27 11.91 10.70 2.83
N ARG A 28 11.01 9.79 2.49
CA ARG A 28 11.13 8.86 1.38
C ARG A 28 10.23 9.34 0.26
N THR A 29 10.75 10.17 -0.60
CA THR A 29 9.98 10.86 -1.65
C THR A 29 9.16 9.90 -2.50
N GLU A 30 9.73 8.76 -2.90
CA GLU A 30 9.05 7.81 -3.77
C GLU A 30 7.94 7.03 -3.03
N GLU A 31 8.12 6.75 -1.74
CA GLU A 31 7.05 6.18 -0.91
C GLU A 31 5.94 7.19 -0.64
N SER A 32 6.31 8.44 -0.34
CA SER A 32 5.33 9.54 -0.17
C SER A 32 4.52 9.73 -1.46
N PHE A 33 5.17 9.64 -2.62
CA PHE A 33 4.50 9.67 -3.91
C PHE A 33 3.46 8.54 -4.02
N ALA A 34 3.88 7.30 -3.82
CA ALA A 34 2.99 6.15 -3.96
C ALA A 34 1.77 6.22 -3.02
N TYR A 35 1.97 6.67 -1.79
CA TYR A 35 0.89 6.76 -0.80
C TYR A 35 -0.08 7.89 -1.09
N ASN A 36 0.40 9.09 -1.41
CA ASN A 36 -0.47 10.22 -1.78
C ASN A 36 -1.24 9.93 -3.07
N ASP A 37 -0.61 9.28 -4.03
CA ASP A 37 -1.22 8.93 -5.29
C ASP A 37 -2.35 7.89 -5.09
N LEU A 38 -2.08 6.80 -4.36
CA LEU A 38 -3.08 5.77 -4.08
C LEU A 38 -4.16 6.22 -3.08
N LEU A 39 -3.92 7.25 -2.29
CA LEU A 39 -4.96 7.88 -1.48
C LEU A 39 -5.96 8.61 -2.35
N LYS A 40 -5.47 9.28 -3.41
CA LYS A 40 -6.28 10.03 -4.36
C LYS A 40 -6.95 9.14 -5.40
N TYR A 41 -6.23 8.16 -5.93
CA TYR A 41 -6.68 7.29 -7.02
C TYR A 41 -6.78 5.84 -6.54
N SER A 42 -7.99 5.38 -6.36
CA SER A 42 -8.25 4.05 -5.80
C SER A 42 -8.05 2.94 -6.84
N ILE A 43 -7.25 1.93 -6.52
CA ILE A 43 -7.12 0.71 -7.33
C ILE A 43 -8.39 -0.14 -7.34
N PHE A 44 -9.35 0.13 -6.46
CA PHE A 44 -10.61 -0.61 -6.32
C PHE A 44 -11.72 -0.10 -7.23
N GLU A 45 -11.58 1.12 -7.75
CA GLU A 45 -12.63 1.84 -8.51
C GLU A 45 -13.11 1.04 -9.72
N ASN A 46 -12.19 0.46 -10.46
CA ASN A 46 -12.46 -0.29 -11.70
C ASN A 46 -12.38 -1.80 -11.52
N ALA A 47 -12.50 -2.32 -10.29
CA ALA A 47 -12.43 -3.74 -10.04
C ALA A 47 -13.53 -4.51 -10.79
N ILE A 48 -13.18 -5.63 -11.41
CA ILE A 48 -14.05 -6.43 -12.27
C ILE A 48 -14.75 -7.50 -11.43
N GLN A 49 -16.09 -7.51 -11.44
CA GLN A 49 -16.85 -8.60 -10.81
C GLN A 49 -16.67 -9.88 -11.63
N THR A 50 -16.04 -10.88 -11.04
CA THR A 50 -15.72 -12.16 -11.71
C THR A 50 -16.66 -13.29 -11.32
N ASP A 51 -17.15 -13.27 -10.09
CA ASP A 51 -18.15 -14.20 -9.59
C ASP A 51 -18.92 -13.55 -8.41
N GLU A 52 -19.87 -14.26 -7.81
CA GLU A 52 -20.69 -13.72 -6.70
C GLU A 52 -19.87 -13.28 -5.49
N LYS A 53 -18.66 -13.82 -5.32
CA LYS A 53 -17.83 -13.63 -4.13
C LYS A 53 -16.67 -12.65 -4.35
N TRP A 54 -16.12 -12.58 -5.57
CA TRP A 54 -14.84 -11.94 -5.83
C TRP A 54 -14.91 -10.86 -6.90
N LYS A 55 -14.17 -9.78 -6.64
CA LYS A 55 -13.81 -8.76 -7.61
C LYS A 55 -12.30 -8.82 -7.87
N ASP A 56 -11.91 -8.76 -9.12
CA ASP A 56 -10.51 -8.78 -9.53
C ASP A 56 -9.98 -7.36 -9.72
N ILE A 57 -8.87 -7.08 -9.07
CA ILE A 57 -8.05 -5.89 -9.30
C ILE A 57 -6.84 -6.33 -10.12
N LYS A 58 -6.69 -5.76 -11.31
CA LYS A 58 -5.59 -6.08 -12.23
C LYS A 58 -4.72 -4.84 -12.44
N VAL A 59 -3.59 -4.79 -11.77
CA VAL A 59 -2.65 -3.67 -11.83
C VAL A 59 -1.53 -3.97 -12.80
N LEU A 60 -1.24 -3.02 -13.68
CA LEU A 60 -0.11 -3.04 -14.59
C LEU A 60 0.91 -1.98 -14.15
N ILE A 61 2.15 -2.37 -13.90
CA ILE A 61 3.27 -1.47 -13.61
C ILE A 61 4.25 -1.55 -14.78
N VAL A 62 4.49 -0.44 -15.44
CA VAL A 62 5.38 -0.36 -16.60
C VAL A 62 6.67 0.36 -16.24
N GLY A 63 7.78 -0.37 -16.35
CA GLY A 63 9.10 0.00 -15.84
C GLY A 63 9.35 -0.54 -14.42
N MET A 64 10.60 -0.58 -13.96
CA MET A 64 10.99 -0.97 -12.61
C MET A 64 12.13 -0.10 -12.08
N ASN A 65 11.81 1.14 -11.78
CA ASN A 65 12.65 2.07 -11.03
C ASN A 65 12.23 2.15 -9.55
N GLU A 66 12.86 3.00 -8.76
CA GLU A 66 12.55 3.09 -7.31
C GLU A 66 11.12 3.58 -7.06
N ARG A 67 10.56 4.49 -7.86
CA ARG A 67 9.17 4.94 -7.75
C ARG A 67 8.18 3.82 -8.02
N ASN A 68 8.42 3.04 -9.08
CA ASN A 68 7.60 1.89 -9.42
C ASN A 68 7.72 0.78 -8.38
N LEU A 69 8.88 0.62 -7.76
CA LEU A 69 9.06 -0.32 -6.66
C LEU A 69 8.22 0.09 -5.43
N GLU A 70 8.21 1.36 -5.07
CA GLU A 70 7.38 1.82 -3.95
C GLU A 70 5.88 1.76 -4.30
N MET A 71 5.50 2.05 -5.55
CA MET A 71 4.13 1.83 -6.04
C MET A 71 3.73 0.35 -5.96
N LEU A 72 4.59 -0.57 -6.41
CA LEU A 72 4.36 -2.02 -6.28
C LEU A 72 4.13 -2.43 -4.83
N LYS A 73 4.99 -1.99 -3.92
CA LYS A 73 4.87 -2.27 -2.48
C LYS A 73 3.53 -1.76 -1.92
N ALA A 74 3.17 -0.53 -2.24
CA ALA A 74 1.93 0.09 -1.78
C ALA A 74 0.69 -0.63 -2.33
N VAL A 75 0.66 -0.94 -3.63
CA VAL A 75 -0.41 -1.72 -4.27
C VAL A 75 -0.56 -3.10 -3.62
N LEU A 76 0.54 -3.80 -3.36
CA LEU A 76 0.51 -5.14 -2.78
C LEU A 76 -0.14 -5.15 -1.38
N HIS A 77 0.24 -4.24 -0.48
CA HIS A 77 -0.37 -4.22 0.85
C HIS A 77 -1.75 -3.57 0.87
N LEU A 78 -2.02 -2.56 0.05
CA LEU A 78 -3.34 -1.96 -0.07
C LEU A 78 -4.36 -2.93 -0.64
N GLY A 79 -3.97 -3.74 -1.63
CA GLY A 79 -4.83 -4.71 -2.29
C GLY A 79 -5.29 -5.89 -1.41
N GLN A 80 -4.81 -5.99 -0.16
CA GLN A 80 -5.28 -7.01 0.80
C GLN A 80 -6.62 -6.59 1.41
N MET A 81 -7.70 -6.71 0.63
CA MET A 81 -9.04 -6.28 1.02
C MET A 81 -10.08 -7.41 0.88
N PRO A 82 -11.08 -7.47 1.78
CA PRO A 82 -12.11 -8.50 1.72
C PRO A 82 -12.90 -8.44 0.41
N GLY A 83 -13.11 -9.59 -0.21
CA GLY A 83 -13.86 -9.71 -1.46
C GLY A 83 -13.09 -9.33 -2.73
N TYR A 84 -11.79 -9.03 -2.63
CA TYR A 84 -10.94 -8.67 -3.77
C TYR A 84 -9.79 -9.64 -3.96
N ARG A 85 -9.42 -9.89 -5.22
CA ARG A 85 -8.21 -10.62 -5.61
C ARG A 85 -7.30 -9.68 -6.39
N LEU A 86 -6.05 -9.56 -5.96
CA LEU A 86 -5.06 -8.72 -6.61
C LEU A 86 -4.19 -9.53 -7.56
N THR A 87 -4.09 -9.07 -8.80
CA THR A 87 -3.02 -9.48 -9.73
C THR A 87 -2.22 -8.25 -10.12
N VAL A 88 -0.90 -8.34 -10.03
CA VAL A 88 0.01 -7.28 -10.49
C VAL A 88 0.89 -7.85 -11.60
N MET A 89 0.88 -7.22 -12.76
CA MET A 89 1.85 -7.47 -13.83
C MET A 89 2.87 -6.34 -13.84
N VAL A 90 4.14 -6.71 -13.85
CA VAL A 90 5.27 -5.78 -13.98
C VAL A 90 5.93 -6.03 -15.33
N LEU A 91 6.08 -4.98 -16.12
CA LEU A 91 6.85 -4.99 -17.34
C LEU A 91 8.15 -4.23 -17.12
N ASP A 92 9.28 -4.85 -17.42
CA ASP A 92 10.60 -4.25 -17.27
C ASP A 92 11.44 -4.45 -18.55
N GLU A 93 12.11 -3.41 -18.99
CA GLU A 93 13.07 -3.48 -20.12
C GLU A 93 14.39 -4.11 -19.70
N SER A 94 14.64 -4.21 -18.40
CA SER A 94 15.88 -4.72 -17.84
C SER A 94 15.70 -6.07 -17.15
N ASP A 95 16.80 -6.68 -16.72
CA ASP A 95 16.82 -7.86 -15.83
C ASP A 95 16.66 -7.43 -14.36
N GLY A 96 15.47 -6.91 -14.01
CA GLY A 96 15.19 -6.39 -12.67
C GLY A 96 14.69 -7.44 -11.69
N ARG A 97 14.23 -8.61 -12.15
CA ARG A 97 13.66 -9.69 -11.36
C ARG A 97 14.58 -10.15 -10.23
N LYS A 98 15.86 -10.34 -10.53
CA LYS A 98 16.86 -10.74 -9.51
C LYS A 98 17.00 -9.71 -8.40
N ARG A 99 16.99 -8.42 -8.76
CA ARG A 99 17.04 -7.32 -7.77
C ARG A 99 15.79 -7.28 -6.91
N LEU A 100 14.61 -7.43 -7.51
CA LEU A 100 13.35 -7.52 -6.79
C LEU A 100 13.36 -8.69 -5.80
N ARG A 101 13.77 -9.88 -6.26
CA ARG A 101 13.87 -11.07 -5.41
C ARG A 101 14.87 -10.91 -4.27
N ALA A 102 16.00 -10.25 -4.51
CA ALA A 102 16.99 -9.99 -3.46
C ALA A 102 16.50 -8.97 -2.41
N LYS A 103 15.76 -7.93 -2.84
CA LYS A 103 15.19 -6.92 -1.94
C LYS A 103 13.96 -7.42 -1.19
N LEU A 104 13.14 -8.23 -1.83
CA LEU A 104 11.82 -8.68 -1.34
C LEU A 104 11.66 -10.19 -1.56
N PRO A 105 12.43 -11.03 -0.84
CA PRO A 105 12.54 -12.46 -1.14
C PRO A 105 11.21 -13.22 -1.04
N GLU A 106 10.35 -12.86 -0.07
CA GLU A 106 9.05 -13.53 0.09
C GLU A 106 7.92 -12.92 -0.74
N VAL A 107 8.10 -11.72 -1.27
CA VAL A 107 7.11 -11.07 -2.17
C VAL A 107 7.17 -11.67 -3.56
N TYR A 108 8.30 -12.23 -3.93
CA TYR A 108 8.55 -12.80 -5.25
C TYR A 108 7.83 -14.15 -5.49
N ASP A 109 6.76 -14.40 -4.83
CA ASP A 109 5.89 -15.54 -5.07
C ASP A 109 4.86 -15.17 -6.14
N GLU A 110 4.84 -15.90 -7.25
CA GLU A 110 4.01 -15.56 -8.42
C GLU A 110 2.51 -15.66 -8.16
N CYS A 111 2.11 -16.44 -7.17
CA CYS A 111 0.70 -16.62 -6.84
C CYS A 111 0.51 -17.04 -5.37
N LYS A 112 -0.24 -16.23 -4.63
CA LYS A 112 -0.73 -16.57 -3.29
C LYS A 112 -2.24 -16.39 -3.26
N THR A 113 -2.97 -17.51 -3.29
CA THR A 113 -4.43 -17.53 -3.28
C THR A 113 -5.01 -17.86 -1.92
N GLU A 114 -4.18 -18.33 -1.00
CA GLU A 114 -4.55 -18.71 0.35
C GLU A 114 -3.43 -18.31 1.34
N GLY A 115 -3.79 -18.19 2.61
CA GLY A 115 -2.83 -17.94 3.67
C GLY A 115 -2.87 -16.51 4.20
N ASP A 116 -1.69 -15.95 4.40
CA ASP A 116 -1.43 -14.68 5.07
C ASP A 116 -1.31 -13.48 4.11
N ALA A 117 -1.46 -13.72 2.80
CA ALA A 117 -1.59 -12.70 1.76
C ALA A 117 -2.26 -13.30 0.52
N ILE A 118 -3.08 -12.50 -0.18
CA ILE A 118 -3.77 -12.93 -1.41
C ILE A 118 -3.36 -12.01 -2.56
N TYR A 119 -2.47 -12.49 -3.41
CA TYR A 119 -2.05 -11.77 -4.61
C TYR A 119 -1.41 -12.72 -5.63
N ARG A 120 -1.33 -12.25 -6.87
CA ARG A 120 -0.52 -12.84 -7.93
C ARG A 120 0.41 -11.78 -8.48
N LEU A 121 1.70 -12.09 -8.57
CA LEU A 121 2.71 -11.22 -9.18
C LEU A 121 3.27 -11.89 -10.44
N ILE A 122 3.11 -11.22 -11.58
CA ILE A 122 3.63 -11.62 -12.87
C ILE A 122 4.73 -10.62 -13.24
N TYR A 123 5.95 -11.10 -13.46
CA TYR A 123 7.08 -10.24 -13.80
C TYR A 123 7.64 -10.65 -15.16
N ILE A 124 7.57 -9.75 -16.12
CA ILE A 124 8.05 -9.94 -17.49
C ILE A 124 9.24 -9.03 -17.72
N GLU A 125 10.38 -9.62 -18.03
CA GLU A 125 11.67 -8.96 -18.27
C GLU A 125 11.96 -8.82 -19.74
N ASN A 126 12.86 -7.89 -20.08
CA ASN A 126 13.35 -7.65 -21.44
C ASN A 126 12.20 -7.33 -22.42
N VAL A 127 11.19 -6.61 -21.92
CA VAL A 127 10.01 -6.24 -22.73
C VAL A 127 10.38 -5.07 -23.63
N ASP A 128 10.04 -5.22 -24.91
CA ASP A 128 10.01 -4.07 -25.81
C ASP A 128 8.78 -3.21 -25.51
N MET A 129 8.99 -2.08 -24.83
CA MET A 129 7.93 -1.15 -24.46
C MET A 129 7.27 -0.48 -25.67
N GLU A 130 7.84 -0.63 -26.87
CA GLU A 130 7.21 -0.16 -28.09
C GLU A 130 6.16 -1.16 -28.61
N VAL A 131 6.26 -2.43 -28.29
CA VAL A 131 5.36 -3.47 -28.81
C VAL A 131 4.22 -3.78 -27.87
N LEU A 132 4.44 -3.83 -26.55
CA LEU A 132 3.45 -4.17 -25.51
C LEU A 132 2.66 -5.46 -25.75
N GLU A 133 3.23 -6.38 -26.55
CA GLU A 133 2.55 -7.62 -26.99
C GLU A 133 2.09 -8.47 -25.80
N ALA A 134 2.88 -8.54 -24.74
CA ALA A 134 2.55 -9.29 -23.54
C ALA A 134 1.25 -8.76 -22.85
N VAL A 135 1.03 -7.43 -22.88
CA VAL A 135 -0.20 -6.84 -22.33
C VAL A 135 -1.38 -7.15 -23.24
N GLU A 136 -1.20 -7.02 -24.54
CA GLU A 136 -2.28 -7.25 -25.50
C GLU A 136 -2.81 -8.68 -25.47
N ASN A 137 -1.92 -9.66 -25.31
CA ASN A 137 -2.27 -11.08 -25.32
C ASN A 137 -2.70 -11.59 -23.94
N ASP A 138 -1.97 -11.25 -22.90
CA ASP A 138 -2.08 -11.91 -21.60
C ASP A 138 -2.77 -11.04 -20.51
N TYR A 139 -2.84 -9.71 -20.73
CA TYR A 139 -3.33 -8.79 -19.70
C TYR A 139 -4.15 -7.61 -20.26
N PRO A 140 -5.03 -7.83 -21.24
CA PRO A 140 -5.76 -6.75 -21.91
C PRO A 140 -6.82 -6.11 -21.02
N ASP A 141 -7.15 -6.71 -19.89
CA ASP A 141 -8.21 -6.34 -18.97
C ASP A 141 -7.70 -5.72 -17.65
N PHE A 142 -6.50 -5.12 -17.68
CA PHE A 142 -6.03 -4.38 -16.53
C PHE A 142 -7.04 -3.30 -16.09
N THR A 143 -7.15 -3.09 -14.78
CA THR A 143 -8.09 -2.10 -14.17
C THR A 143 -7.39 -0.81 -13.79
N PHE A 144 -6.09 -0.90 -13.55
CA PHE A 144 -5.22 0.21 -13.19
C PHE A 144 -3.84 0.00 -13.80
N ALA A 145 -3.29 1.02 -14.43
CA ALA A 145 -1.92 1.01 -14.93
C ALA A 145 -1.12 2.19 -14.37
N PHE A 146 0.13 1.95 -13.98
CA PHE A 146 1.10 2.98 -13.64
C PHE A 146 2.28 2.92 -14.58
N VAL A 147 2.48 3.98 -15.35
CA VAL A 147 3.50 4.06 -16.41
C VAL A 147 4.62 5.00 -16.00
N ASN A 148 5.80 4.45 -15.78
CA ASN A 148 7.03 5.18 -15.47
C ASN A 148 8.25 4.37 -15.92
N ALA A 149 8.44 4.30 -17.25
CA ALA A 149 9.49 3.51 -17.91
C ALA A 149 10.65 4.36 -18.47
N GLY A 150 10.64 5.66 -18.21
CA GLY A 150 11.68 6.56 -18.71
C GLY A 150 11.30 8.02 -18.60
N ASN A 151 11.57 8.80 -19.65
CA ASN A 151 11.22 10.21 -19.70
C ASN A 151 9.72 10.42 -20.03
N ASP A 152 9.26 11.67 -19.91
CA ASP A 152 7.88 12.09 -20.13
C ASP A 152 7.33 11.66 -21.50
N LEU A 153 8.13 11.79 -22.55
CA LEU A 153 7.71 11.43 -23.92
C LEU A 153 7.49 9.91 -24.05
N LYS A 154 8.40 9.11 -23.49
CA LYS A 154 8.29 7.66 -23.51
C LYS A 154 7.10 7.18 -22.70
N ASN A 155 6.94 7.71 -21.48
CA ASN A 155 5.84 7.38 -20.61
C ASN A 155 4.49 7.67 -21.27
N THR A 156 4.39 8.81 -21.92
CA THR A 156 3.22 9.22 -22.68
C THR A 156 2.93 8.31 -23.86
N GLY A 157 3.94 8.02 -24.68
CA GLY A 157 3.78 7.13 -25.83
C GLY A 157 3.26 5.74 -25.43
N ILE A 158 3.77 5.19 -24.32
CA ILE A 158 3.29 3.92 -23.76
C ILE A 158 1.84 4.04 -23.32
N ALA A 159 1.49 5.10 -22.58
CA ALA A 159 0.13 5.30 -22.07
C ALA A 159 -0.90 5.43 -23.19
N VAL A 160 -0.57 6.18 -24.24
CA VAL A 160 -1.44 6.31 -25.44
C VAL A 160 -1.67 4.93 -26.08
N ARG A 161 -0.64 4.11 -26.26
CA ARG A 161 -0.79 2.74 -26.81
C ARG A 161 -1.64 1.84 -25.93
N LEU A 162 -1.46 1.90 -24.62
CA LEU A 162 -2.31 1.14 -23.68
C LEU A 162 -3.78 1.56 -23.80
N ASN A 163 -4.04 2.86 -23.90
CA ASN A 163 -5.39 3.38 -24.11
C ASN A 163 -5.99 2.92 -25.44
N GLU A 164 -5.24 3.06 -26.53
CA GLU A 164 -5.65 2.58 -27.86
C GLU A 164 -5.95 1.08 -27.88
N MET A 165 -5.12 0.28 -27.20
CA MET A 165 -5.35 -1.16 -27.06
C MET A 165 -6.68 -1.45 -26.35
N CYS A 166 -6.98 -0.76 -25.24
CA CYS A 166 -8.25 -0.90 -24.54
C CYS A 166 -9.43 -0.53 -25.47
N LEU A 167 -9.33 0.59 -26.17
CA LEU A 167 -10.38 1.06 -27.09
C LEU A 167 -10.59 0.10 -28.26
N ARG A 168 -9.52 -0.45 -28.84
CA ARG A 168 -9.61 -1.48 -29.92
C ARG A 168 -10.31 -2.76 -29.46
N LYS A 169 -10.20 -3.10 -28.17
CA LYS A 169 -10.90 -4.22 -27.55
C LYS A 169 -12.32 -3.86 -27.07
N GLY A 170 -12.82 -2.68 -27.43
CA GLY A 170 -14.16 -2.21 -27.09
C GLY A 170 -14.32 -1.72 -25.64
N ARG A 171 -13.21 -1.59 -24.90
CA ARG A 171 -13.24 -1.07 -23.54
C ARG A 171 -13.21 0.45 -23.56
N LYS A 172 -14.32 1.08 -23.23
CA LYS A 172 -14.47 2.53 -23.12
C LYS A 172 -14.33 3.03 -21.67
N ASP A 173 -14.44 2.12 -20.70
CA ASP A 173 -14.37 2.36 -19.26
C ASP A 173 -13.80 1.15 -18.52
N GLY A 174 -13.85 1.16 -17.20
CA GLY A 174 -13.37 0.07 -16.37
C GLY A 174 -11.84 -0.04 -16.28
N TYR A 175 -11.10 1.03 -16.59
CA TYR A 175 -9.67 1.14 -16.39
C TYR A 175 -9.22 2.59 -16.18
N ARG A 176 -8.05 2.75 -15.58
CA ARG A 176 -7.37 4.03 -15.39
C ARG A 176 -5.87 3.87 -15.68
N ILE A 177 -5.28 4.83 -16.36
CA ILE A 177 -3.86 4.85 -16.67
C ILE A 177 -3.23 6.07 -16.01
N GLN A 178 -2.33 5.85 -15.09
CA GLN A 178 -1.52 6.91 -14.51
C GLN A 178 -0.19 7.00 -15.24
N VAL A 179 0.18 8.19 -15.61
CA VAL A 179 1.38 8.48 -16.39
C VAL A 179 2.28 9.39 -15.59
N ASN A 180 3.47 8.91 -15.26
CA ASN A 180 4.46 9.73 -14.57
C ASN A 180 5.03 10.77 -15.53
N ILE A 181 4.76 12.04 -15.24
CA ILE A 181 5.21 13.20 -16.04
C ILE A 181 5.79 14.25 -15.08
N GLU A 182 7.06 14.59 -15.29
CA GLU A 182 7.76 15.58 -14.46
C GLU A 182 7.40 17.02 -14.84
N ASP A 183 7.12 17.31 -16.12
CA ASP A 183 6.64 18.61 -16.58
C ASP A 183 5.26 18.51 -17.24
N GLN A 184 4.22 18.78 -16.45
CA GLN A 184 2.82 18.73 -16.93
C GLN A 184 2.48 19.73 -18.06
N LYS A 185 3.38 20.66 -18.41
CA LYS A 185 3.14 21.53 -19.56
C LYS A 185 3.06 20.76 -20.87
N ILE A 186 3.75 19.61 -20.95
CA ILE A 186 3.72 18.73 -22.11
C ILE A 186 2.30 18.24 -22.41
N CYS A 187 1.47 18.05 -21.40
CA CYS A 187 0.13 17.47 -21.53
C CYS A 187 -0.96 18.51 -21.83
N ARG A 188 -0.69 19.82 -21.69
CA ARG A 188 -1.71 20.89 -21.85
C ARG A 188 -2.26 21.04 -23.26
N SER A 189 -1.55 20.53 -24.26
CA SER A 189 -1.92 20.62 -25.68
C SER A 189 -2.58 19.35 -26.21
N TRP A 190 -2.84 18.37 -25.35
CA TRP A 190 -3.39 17.09 -25.79
C TRP A 190 -4.91 17.11 -25.85
N ASP A 191 -5.42 16.35 -26.82
CA ASP A 191 -6.86 16.19 -26.99
C ASP A 191 -7.47 15.53 -25.75
N SER A 192 -8.57 16.11 -25.26
CA SER A 192 -9.31 15.59 -24.10
C SER A 192 -9.78 14.15 -24.31
N ASP A 193 -10.14 13.80 -25.54
CA ASP A 193 -10.67 12.47 -25.86
C ASP A 193 -9.58 11.38 -25.73
N ILE A 194 -8.32 11.74 -25.98
CA ILE A 194 -7.18 10.83 -25.82
C ILE A 194 -6.82 10.66 -24.34
N THR A 195 -7.01 11.72 -23.55
CA THR A 195 -6.54 11.78 -22.15
C THR A 195 -7.62 11.49 -21.12
N GLU A 196 -8.88 11.26 -21.52
CA GLU A 196 -10.01 11.05 -20.60
C GLU A 196 -9.76 9.97 -19.52
N ARG A 197 -8.99 8.92 -19.87
CA ARG A 197 -8.64 7.81 -18.96
C ARG A 197 -7.22 7.87 -18.44
N MET A 198 -6.55 9.00 -18.63
CA MET A 198 -5.17 9.20 -18.20
C MET A 198 -5.09 10.26 -17.12
N ASP A 199 -4.40 9.94 -16.04
CA ASP A 199 -4.03 10.89 -15.01
C ASP A 199 -2.54 11.16 -15.09
N PHE A 200 -2.17 12.42 -15.23
CA PHE A 200 -0.78 12.83 -15.25
C PHE A 200 -0.33 13.13 -13.83
N VAL A 201 0.60 12.33 -13.35
CA VAL A 201 1.11 12.38 -11.97
C VAL A 201 2.63 12.60 -11.96
N GLY A 202 3.20 13.00 -10.84
CA GLY A 202 4.65 13.13 -10.73
C GLY A 202 5.22 14.52 -11.05
N ASP A 203 4.38 15.54 -11.26
CA ASP A 203 4.87 16.92 -11.45
C ASP A 203 5.80 17.34 -10.32
N ILE A 204 6.99 17.76 -10.67
CA ILE A 204 8.09 18.10 -9.74
C ILE A 204 7.63 19.09 -8.66
N LYS A 205 6.84 20.10 -9.02
CA LYS A 205 6.36 21.11 -8.07
C LYS A 205 5.39 20.52 -7.05
N THR A 206 4.60 19.55 -7.48
CA THR A 206 3.64 18.86 -6.61
C THR A 206 4.34 17.90 -5.68
N ILE A 207 5.23 17.03 -6.19
CA ILE A 207 5.87 16.01 -5.38
C ILE A 207 6.86 16.56 -4.36
N TYR A 208 7.41 17.78 -4.58
CA TYR A 208 8.27 18.46 -3.62
C TYR A 208 7.53 19.54 -2.80
N ALA A 209 6.21 19.65 -2.91
CA ALA A 209 5.44 20.49 -2.00
C ALA A 209 5.47 19.93 -0.57
N HIS A 210 5.51 20.82 0.43
CA HIS A 210 5.62 20.44 1.84
C HIS A 210 4.59 19.38 2.23
N ASP A 211 3.32 19.61 1.97
CA ASP A 211 2.23 18.72 2.39
C ASP A 211 2.29 17.36 1.71
N PHE A 212 2.80 17.32 0.49
CA PHE A 212 3.01 16.07 -0.25
C PHE A 212 4.17 15.27 0.33
N ILE A 213 5.32 15.92 0.58
CA ILE A 213 6.51 15.27 1.15
C ILE A 213 6.24 14.72 2.54
N THR A 214 5.54 15.48 3.37
CA THR A 214 5.22 15.10 4.75
C THR A 214 4.06 14.12 4.83
N MET A 215 3.37 13.84 3.72
CA MET A 215 2.14 13.04 3.71
C MET A 215 1.12 13.56 4.74
N SER A 216 0.91 14.89 4.80
CA SER A 216 0.22 15.55 5.91
C SER A 216 -1.17 15.00 6.19
N ASP A 217 -1.93 14.59 5.19
CA ASP A 217 -3.24 13.97 5.38
C ASP A 217 -3.14 12.56 5.95
N ILE A 218 -2.22 11.74 5.42
CA ILE A 218 -1.95 10.40 5.95
C ILE A 218 -1.43 10.50 7.39
N GLU A 219 -0.57 11.49 7.70
CA GLU A 219 -0.05 11.69 9.05
C GLU A 219 -1.14 12.06 10.05
N LYS A 220 -2.11 12.91 9.70
CA LYS A 220 -3.27 13.19 10.57
C LYS A 220 -4.01 11.91 10.97
N GLY A 221 -4.31 11.05 10.00
CA GLY A 221 -4.96 9.76 10.26
C GLY A 221 -4.07 8.82 11.08
N ALA A 222 -2.76 8.81 10.82
CA ALA A 222 -1.80 8.00 11.56
C ALA A 222 -1.67 8.42 13.02
N ILE A 223 -1.66 9.72 13.31
CA ILE A 223 -1.67 10.26 14.68
C ILE A 223 -2.95 9.81 15.40
N ALA A 224 -4.11 9.93 14.78
CA ALA A 224 -5.37 9.50 15.38
C ALA A 224 -5.39 8.00 15.72
N ILE A 225 -4.92 7.15 14.81
CA ILE A 225 -4.76 5.71 15.05
C ILE A 225 -3.78 5.44 16.19
N HIS A 226 -2.68 6.18 16.25
CA HIS A 226 -1.68 6.05 17.30
C HIS A 226 -2.23 6.41 18.68
N GLU A 227 -2.96 7.52 18.80
CA GLU A 227 -3.55 8.00 20.05
C GLU A 227 -4.55 7.01 20.66
N VAL A 228 -5.36 6.36 19.83
CA VAL A 228 -6.25 5.28 20.30
C VAL A 228 -5.46 4.07 20.80
N ARG A 229 -4.34 3.75 20.18
CA ARG A 229 -3.50 2.61 20.57
C ARG A 229 -2.67 2.87 21.81
N TYR A 230 -2.25 4.12 22.02
CA TYR A 230 -1.38 4.57 23.10
C TYR A 230 -1.99 5.80 23.80
N PRO A 231 -3.15 5.65 24.45
CA PRO A 231 -3.87 6.78 25.04
C PRO A 231 -3.05 7.49 26.10
N GLU A 232 -3.10 8.83 26.11
CA GLU A 232 -2.47 9.65 27.12
C GLU A 232 -3.01 9.30 28.51
N GLY A 233 -2.14 9.33 29.52
CA GLY A 233 -2.50 8.97 30.90
C GLY A 233 -2.57 7.47 31.19
N THR A 234 -2.20 6.60 30.26
CA THR A 234 -2.10 5.15 30.47
C THR A 234 -0.67 4.67 30.57
N ASP A 235 -0.44 3.50 31.16
CA ASP A 235 0.89 2.85 31.21
C ASP A 235 1.44 2.51 29.82
N LYS A 236 0.59 2.50 28.80
CA LYS A 236 0.94 2.23 27.40
C LYS A 236 1.30 3.49 26.64
N TYR A 237 1.13 4.67 27.26
CA TYR A 237 1.36 5.93 26.58
C TYR A 237 2.75 6.03 25.98
N ARG A 238 2.78 6.43 24.73
CA ARG A 238 3.99 6.79 24.00
C ARG A 238 3.66 7.93 23.06
N SER A 239 4.37 9.04 23.17
CA SER A 239 4.14 10.18 22.27
C SER A 239 4.40 9.80 20.81
N TRP A 240 3.69 10.43 19.88
CA TRP A 240 3.88 10.21 18.43
C TRP A 240 5.34 10.41 18.01
N VAL A 241 5.98 11.50 18.49
CA VAL A 241 7.39 11.78 18.19
C VAL A 241 8.30 10.63 18.64
N SER A 242 8.14 10.15 19.87
CA SER A 242 8.92 9.00 20.38
C SER A 242 8.64 7.70 19.62
N TYR A 243 7.41 7.51 19.15
CA TYR A 243 7.02 6.35 18.34
C TYR A 243 7.67 6.40 16.96
N CYS A 244 7.75 7.59 16.35
CA CYS A 244 8.32 7.86 15.04
C CYS A 244 9.85 7.80 15.00
N ASN A 245 10.54 7.74 16.14
CA ASN A 245 11.97 7.44 16.17
C ASN A 245 12.31 6.06 15.56
N ASN A 246 11.32 5.19 15.43
CA ASN A 246 11.43 3.97 14.63
C ASN A 246 10.66 4.16 13.32
N GLU A 247 11.38 4.30 12.22
CA GLU A 247 10.80 4.52 10.89
C GLU A 247 9.85 3.39 10.45
N TYR A 248 10.18 2.14 10.74
CA TYR A 248 9.30 1.02 10.45
C TYR A 248 7.92 1.21 11.12
N ASN A 249 7.91 1.65 12.38
CA ASN A 249 6.68 1.89 13.12
C ASN A 249 5.85 3.01 12.47
N ARG A 250 6.48 4.16 12.19
CA ARG A 250 5.82 5.31 11.54
C ARG A 250 5.17 4.92 10.22
N HIS A 251 5.96 4.35 9.32
CA HIS A 251 5.47 3.97 7.99
C HIS A 251 4.48 2.80 8.02
N SER A 252 4.55 1.93 9.03
CA SER A 252 3.53 0.89 9.25
C SER A 252 2.15 1.49 9.56
N VAL A 253 2.12 2.57 10.36
CA VAL A 253 0.86 3.27 10.64
C VAL A 253 0.40 4.06 9.41
N TYR A 254 1.29 4.67 8.64
CA TYR A 254 0.94 5.31 7.37
C TYR A 254 0.30 4.32 6.38
N ALA A 255 0.90 3.14 6.20
CA ALA A 255 0.32 2.08 5.37
C ALA A 255 -1.06 1.61 5.88
N ARG A 256 -1.25 1.59 7.19
CA ARG A 256 -2.53 1.29 7.83
C ARG A 256 -3.57 2.38 7.54
N THR A 257 -3.18 3.65 7.69
CA THR A 257 -4.04 4.81 7.38
C THR A 257 -4.48 4.78 5.92
N LEU A 258 -3.56 4.58 4.98
CA LEU A 258 -3.86 4.45 3.57
C LEU A 258 -4.93 3.38 3.28
N SER A 259 -4.84 2.23 3.95
CA SER A 259 -5.79 1.12 3.75
C SER A 259 -7.13 1.33 4.47
N PHE A 260 -7.17 2.12 5.53
CA PHE A 260 -8.30 2.21 6.45
C PHE A 260 -9.56 2.75 5.77
N LYS A 261 -9.43 3.85 5.02
CA LYS A 261 -10.53 4.47 4.28
C LYS A 261 -11.25 3.48 3.35
N HIS A 262 -10.46 2.76 2.55
CA HIS A 262 -11.01 1.76 1.62
C HIS A 262 -11.61 0.57 2.36
N LYS A 263 -10.94 0.11 3.40
CA LYS A 263 -11.37 -1.03 4.19
C LYS A 263 -12.71 -0.79 4.88
N VAL A 264 -12.90 0.39 5.49
CA VAL A 264 -14.17 0.77 6.12
C VAL A 264 -15.30 0.72 5.11
N LYS A 265 -15.11 1.34 3.94
CA LYS A 265 -16.13 1.34 2.87
C LYS A 265 -16.46 -0.07 2.40
N ILE A 266 -15.46 -0.89 2.10
CA ILE A 266 -15.64 -2.25 1.59
C ILE A 266 -16.37 -3.12 2.62
N ILE A 267 -16.02 -3.01 3.89
CA ILE A 267 -16.67 -3.77 4.96
C ILE A 267 -18.12 -3.33 5.17
N HIS A 268 -18.38 -2.03 5.08
CA HIS A 268 -19.75 -1.52 5.11
C HIS A 268 -20.58 -2.08 3.94
N ASP A 269 -20.08 -2.00 2.73
CA ASP A 269 -20.76 -2.51 1.52
C ASP A 269 -21.04 -4.03 1.60
N MET A 270 -20.22 -4.79 2.30
CA MET A 270 -20.46 -6.22 2.58
C MET A 270 -21.56 -6.47 3.62
N TYR A 271 -21.79 -5.51 4.53
CA TYR A 271 -22.76 -5.61 5.62
C TYR A 271 -24.12 -5.06 5.19
N ASP A 272 -24.15 -3.85 4.64
CA ASP A 272 -25.35 -3.16 4.17
C ASP A 272 -25.07 -2.36 2.89
N PRO A 273 -25.15 -3.00 1.72
CA PRO A 273 -24.85 -2.34 0.46
C PRO A 273 -25.87 -1.29 0.03
N ASN A 274 -27.01 -1.21 0.72
CA ASN A 274 -28.14 -0.32 0.35
C ASN A 274 -28.21 0.92 1.25
N ASP A 275 -27.43 1.03 2.31
CA ASP A 275 -27.40 2.20 3.19
C ASP A 275 -26.06 2.95 3.07
N GLU A 276 -26.09 4.22 3.36
CA GLU A 276 -24.88 5.06 3.39
C GLU A 276 -24.19 4.87 4.76
N PHE A 277 -22.91 4.53 4.72
CA PHE A 277 -22.11 4.45 5.93
C PHE A 277 -21.96 5.83 6.59
N LYS A 278 -22.55 6.00 7.77
CA LYS A 278 -22.57 7.26 8.53
C LYS A 278 -21.46 7.36 9.56
N GLY A 279 -20.83 6.24 9.92
CA GLY A 279 -19.78 6.16 10.94
C GLY A 279 -20.32 6.45 12.34
N THR A 280 -21.58 6.08 12.63
CA THR A 280 -22.18 6.27 13.93
C THR A 280 -21.71 5.21 14.92
N GLU A 281 -21.73 5.52 16.23
CA GLU A 281 -21.37 4.58 17.29
C GLU A 281 -22.23 3.30 17.21
N LYS A 282 -23.52 3.43 16.88
CA LYS A 282 -24.44 2.30 16.71
C LYS A 282 -24.03 1.37 15.56
N GLU A 283 -23.57 1.91 14.43
CA GLU A 283 -23.05 1.10 13.31
C GLU A 283 -21.79 0.32 13.74
N PHE A 284 -20.90 0.96 14.50
CA PHE A 284 -19.71 0.29 15.02
C PHE A 284 -20.00 -0.80 16.02
N GLU A 285 -20.99 -0.62 16.90
CA GLU A 285 -21.45 -1.68 17.82
C GLU A 285 -21.97 -2.89 17.05
N ILE A 286 -22.74 -2.65 15.98
CA ILE A 286 -23.22 -3.71 15.10
C ILE A 286 -22.04 -4.43 14.44
N TYR A 287 -21.05 -3.70 13.91
CA TYR A 287 -19.88 -4.32 13.30
C TYR A 287 -19.05 -5.14 14.29
N ARG A 288 -18.90 -4.71 15.53
CA ARG A 288 -18.15 -5.43 16.56
C ARG A 288 -18.75 -6.79 16.91
N VAL A 289 -20.05 -6.96 16.81
CA VAL A 289 -20.75 -8.23 17.14
C VAL A 289 -20.99 -9.12 15.92
N THR A 290 -20.68 -8.65 14.72
CA THR A 290 -20.91 -9.37 13.47
C THR A 290 -19.67 -10.11 12.97
N LYS A 291 -19.85 -10.94 11.94
CA LYS A 291 -18.75 -11.58 11.19
C LYS A 291 -17.80 -10.54 10.58
N THR A 292 -18.28 -9.34 10.31
CA THR A 292 -17.54 -8.22 9.71
C THR A 292 -16.33 -7.83 10.57
N TYR A 293 -16.47 -7.79 11.89
CA TYR A 293 -15.34 -7.47 12.78
C TYR A 293 -14.22 -8.53 12.71
N ARG A 294 -14.60 -9.82 12.60
CA ARG A 294 -13.64 -10.89 12.40
C ARG A 294 -12.94 -10.77 11.04
N ILE A 295 -13.69 -10.44 9.99
CA ILE A 295 -13.16 -10.23 8.64
C ILE A 295 -12.17 -9.07 8.66
N TRP A 296 -12.48 -7.97 9.34
CA TRP A 296 -11.55 -6.84 9.52
C TRP A 296 -10.19 -7.28 10.07
N LYS A 297 -10.20 -8.02 11.19
CA LYS A 297 -8.97 -8.50 11.83
C LYS A 297 -8.13 -9.37 10.90
N ILE A 298 -8.77 -10.30 10.19
CA ILE A 298 -8.09 -11.19 9.25
C ILE A 298 -7.38 -10.37 8.17
N TYR A 299 -8.10 -9.44 7.54
CA TYR A 299 -7.53 -8.66 6.43
C TYR A 299 -6.55 -7.59 6.90
N GLU A 300 -6.71 -7.04 8.11
CA GLU A 300 -5.69 -6.18 8.67
C GLU A 300 -4.38 -6.94 8.92
N HIS A 301 -4.47 -8.16 9.41
CA HIS A 301 -3.30 -9.01 9.55
C HIS A 301 -2.65 -9.35 8.19
N MET A 302 -3.44 -9.68 7.18
CA MET A 302 -2.95 -9.93 5.82
C MET A 302 -2.27 -8.69 5.24
N ARG A 303 -2.86 -7.50 5.41
CA ARG A 303 -2.27 -6.23 5.00
C ARG A 303 -0.94 -5.98 5.71
N TRP A 304 -0.90 -6.17 7.02
CA TRP A 304 0.31 -5.99 7.82
C TRP A 304 1.40 -7.01 7.43
N ASN A 305 1.06 -8.27 7.22
CA ASN A 305 1.97 -9.28 6.71
C ASN A 305 2.58 -8.85 5.37
N MET A 306 1.73 -8.40 4.44
CA MET A 306 2.19 -7.95 3.13
C MET A 306 3.07 -6.70 3.25
N TYR A 307 2.68 -5.70 4.06
CA TYR A 307 3.50 -4.54 4.36
C TYR A 307 4.87 -4.94 4.89
N THR A 308 4.92 -5.82 5.88
CA THR A 308 6.16 -6.26 6.53
C THR A 308 7.08 -6.99 5.55
N ARG A 309 6.52 -7.86 4.69
CA ARG A 309 7.27 -8.53 3.62
C ARG A 309 7.81 -7.55 2.58
N THR A 310 7.06 -6.50 2.25
CA THR A 310 7.53 -5.43 1.34
C THR A 310 8.64 -4.57 1.94
N ARG A 311 8.92 -4.72 3.24
CA ARG A 311 10.10 -4.15 3.92
C ARG A 311 11.28 -5.14 4.00
N GLY A 312 11.18 -6.28 3.34
CA GLY A 312 12.23 -7.31 3.29
C GLY A 312 12.27 -8.23 4.50
N PHE A 313 11.23 -8.21 5.34
CA PHE A 313 11.11 -9.17 6.43
C PHE A 313 10.64 -10.53 5.92
N VAL A 314 11.17 -11.58 6.55
CA VAL A 314 10.81 -12.98 6.29
C VAL A 314 10.29 -13.64 7.58
N LEU A 315 9.59 -14.78 7.44
CA LEU A 315 9.17 -15.57 8.59
C LEU A 315 10.39 -16.05 9.38
N ALA A 316 10.35 -15.87 10.68
CA ALA A 316 11.43 -16.31 11.57
C ALA A 316 11.57 -17.84 11.58
N ASP A 317 12.82 -18.32 11.51
CA ASP A 317 13.13 -19.73 11.77
C ASP A 317 12.82 -20.08 13.23
N LYS A 318 12.40 -21.33 13.47
CA LYS A 318 12.10 -21.84 14.81
C LYS A 318 13.27 -21.72 15.78
N ALA A 319 14.51 -21.79 15.28
CA ALA A 319 15.72 -21.66 16.08
C ALA A 319 15.92 -20.25 16.68
N LEU A 320 15.22 -19.25 16.15
CA LEU A 320 15.26 -17.85 16.62
C LEU A 320 14.14 -17.53 17.62
N LEU A 321 13.24 -18.48 17.89
CA LEU A 321 12.11 -18.27 18.77
C LEU A 321 12.47 -18.59 20.22
N ASP A 322 12.02 -17.75 21.14
CA ASP A 322 12.06 -18.02 22.59
C ASP A 322 11.00 -19.06 23.00
N GLU A 323 10.91 -19.33 24.29
CA GLU A 323 9.92 -20.24 24.89
C GLU A 323 8.46 -19.84 24.65
N ASN A 324 8.21 -18.56 24.37
CA ASN A 324 6.91 -17.99 24.05
C ASN A 324 6.64 -17.95 22.53
N GLY A 325 7.56 -18.49 21.71
CA GLY A 325 7.46 -18.46 20.24
C GLY A 325 7.72 -17.09 19.64
N ARG A 326 8.47 -16.20 20.31
CA ARG A 326 8.76 -14.83 19.88
C ARG A 326 10.24 -14.63 19.57
N VAL A 327 10.53 -13.78 18.61
CA VAL A 327 11.89 -13.30 18.31
C VAL A 327 12.15 -12.02 19.11
N ASP A 328 13.30 -11.93 19.77
CA ASP A 328 13.69 -10.71 20.46
C ASP A 328 13.83 -9.51 19.51
N LYS A 329 13.64 -8.29 20.04
CA LYS A 329 13.59 -7.06 19.23
C LYS A 329 14.87 -6.82 18.42
N LYS A 330 16.05 -7.13 18.99
CA LYS A 330 17.35 -6.88 18.35
C LYS A 330 17.55 -7.84 17.17
N THR A 331 17.33 -9.12 17.37
CA THR A 331 17.41 -10.16 16.32
C THR A 331 16.39 -9.88 15.22
N ARG A 332 15.15 -9.50 15.59
CA ARG A 332 14.09 -9.16 14.64
C ARG A 332 14.51 -8.03 13.68
N SER A 333 15.09 -6.97 14.20
CA SER A 333 15.55 -5.85 13.37
C SER A 333 16.79 -6.23 12.56
N ALA A 334 17.81 -6.81 13.19
CA ALA A 334 19.09 -7.11 12.54
C ALA A 334 18.98 -8.16 11.43
N ALA A 335 18.18 -9.20 11.65
CA ALA A 335 17.98 -10.28 10.67
C ALA A 335 16.77 -10.06 9.74
N ARG A 336 15.97 -9.00 9.96
CA ARG A 336 14.70 -8.76 9.27
C ARG A 336 13.79 -9.99 9.28
N VAL A 337 13.57 -10.55 10.46
CA VAL A 337 12.68 -11.69 10.66
C VAL A 337 11.53 -11.31 11.58
N HIS A 338 10.36 -11.90 11.40
CA HIS A 338 9.24 -11.70 12.31
C HIS A 338 8.47 -13.00 12.55
N HIS A 339 8.13 -13.29 13.80
CA HIS A 339 7.42 -14.51 14.19
C HIS A 339 5.93 -14.50 13.80
N ASP A 340 5.32 -13.32 13.68
CA ASP A 340 3.91 -13.18 13.32
C ASP A 340 3.63 -13.16 11.81
N LEU A 341 4.63 -13.39 10.94
CA LEU A 341 4.42 -13.55 9.50
C LEU A 341 3.81 -14.92 9.18
N ILE A 342 2.72 -15.25 9.87
CA ILE A 342 1.97 -16.51 9.78
C ILE A 342 0.50 -16.21 9.50
N HIS A 343 -0.25 -17.26 9.18
CA HIS A 343 -1.70 -17.14 8.98
C HIS A 343 -2.40 -16.65 10.26
N TYR A 344 -3.37 -15.76 10.13
CA TYR A 344 -4.13 -15.16 11.25
C TYR A 344 -4.65 -16.17 12.28
N SER A 345 -5.13 -17.34 11.83
CA SER A 345 -5.66 -18.37 12.75
C SER A 345 -4.61 -19.01 13.66
N LYS A 346 -3.31 -18.82 13.36
CA LYS A 346 -2.19 -19.33 14.16
C LYS A 346 -1.65 -18.29 15.15
N LEU A 347 -2.10 -17.05 15.07
CA LEU A 347 -1.70 -16.01 16.02
C LEU A 347 -2.25 -16.26 17.41
N PRO A 348 -1.50 -15.92 18.47
CA PRO A 348 -2.01 -15.79 19.82
C PRO A 348 -3.23 -14.83 19.87
N LYS A 349 -4.19 -15.10 20.76
CA LYS A 349 -5.42 -14.30 20.86
C LYS A 349 -5.14 -12.80 21.09
N GLU A 350 -4.15 -12.49 21.92
CA GLU A 350 -3.73 -11.10 22.20
C GLU A 350 -3.22 -10.37 20.96
N ASP A 351 -2.54 -11.06 20.05
CA ASP A 351 -2.03 -10.49 18.80
C ASP A 351 -3.17 -10.32 17.78
N GLN A 352 -4.12 -11.28 17.71
CA GLN A 352 -5.33 -11.13 16.91
C GLN A 352 -6.16 -9.90 17.30
N ASP A 353 -6.23 -9.56 18.59
CA ASP A 353 -7.03 -8.44 19.07
C ASP A 353 -6.42 -7.07 18.77
N LYS A 354 -5.10 -7.00 18.50
CA LYS A 354 -4.41 -5.76 18.09
C LYS A 354 -4.84 -5.25 16.70
N ASP A 355 -5.38 -6.12 15.86
CA ASP A 355 -5.68 -5.80 14.45
C ASP A 355 -6.99 -5.00 14.26
N ALA A 356 -7.73 -4.71 15.33
CA ALA A 356 -8.96 -3.93 15.24
C ALA A 356 -9.14 -2.90 16.36
N LEU A 357 -8.08 -2.59 17.11
CA LEU A 357 -8.13 -1.67 18.25
C LEU A 357 -8.61 -0.27 17.86
N GLU A 358 -8.26 0.18 16.66
CA GLU A 358 -8.57 1.52 16.15
C GLU A 358 -9.87 1.59 15.34
N LEU A 359 -10.66 0.56 15.25
CA LEU A 359 -11.97 0.64 14.61
C LEU A 359 -12.95 1.37 15.55
N THR A 360 -12.86 2.69 15.58
CA THR A 360 -13.70 3.57 16.40
C THR A 360 -14.38 4.66 15.56
N PRO A 361 -15.54 5.20 16.02
CA PRO A 361 -16.23 6.28 15.32
C PRO A 361 -15.35 7.51 15.09
N GLU A 362 -14.52 7.85 16.07
CA GLU A 362 -13.65 9.04 16.03
C GLU A 362 -12.63 8.92 14.88
N ILE A 363 -11.97 7.77 14.76
CA ILE A 363 -11.00 7.54 13.69
C ILE A 363 -11.67 7.58 12.33
N VAL A 364 -12.82 6.93 12.18
CA VAL A 364 -13.55 6.95 10.90
C VAL A 364 -13.95 8.36 10.51
N LYS A 365 -14.37 9.20 11.45
CA LYS A 365 -14.67 10.61 11.18
C LYS A 365 -13.44 11.35 10.64
N ILE A 366 -12.28 11.20 11.28
CA ILE A 366 -11.02 11.84 10.83
C ILE A 366 -10.64 11.35 9.42
N LEU A 367 -10.76 10.05 9.16
CA LEU A 367 -10.35 9.46 7.89
C LEU A 367 -11.33 9.69 6.74
N ARG A 368 -12.55 10.15 7.02
CA ARG A 368 -13.48 10.64 5.99
C ARG A 368 -13.05 11.97 5.41
N ASP A 369 -12.43 12.81 6.24
CA ASP A 369 -12.04 14.17 5.89
C ASP A 369 -10.68 14.21 5.14
N ILE A 370 -10.03 13.05 5.02
CA ILE A 370 -8.82 12.80 4.25
C ILE A 370 -9.19 12.19 2.88
#